data_8618eede4fcb50dc8027ffe908e214d1
#
_entry.id   8618eede4fcb50dc8027ffe908e214d1
#
_cell.length_a   1.000
_cell.length_b   1.000
_cell.length_c   1.000
_cell.angle_alpha   90.00
_cell.angle_beta   90.00
_cell.angle_gamma   90.00
#
_symmetry.space_group_name_H-M   'P 1'
#
loop_
_entity.id
_entity.type
_entity.pdbx_description
1 polymer ?
#
loop_
_entity_poly.entity_id
_entity_poly.type
_entity_poly.pdbx_seq_one_letter_code
_entity_poly.pdbx_strand_id
1 'polypeptide(L)' 'MVCASPSLAAKDRQMSSIFYAAMASADPGTRSHLRRSRDAFLAKRERCGSEACVTAAYNSRIAEIRSIADGR' A
#
# COMPACT_ATOMS: atom_id res chain seq x y z
N MET A 1 3.13 -11.26 -17.37
CA MET A 1 3.87 -11.40 -16.15
C MET A 1 4.02 -10.10 -15.45
N VAL A 2 3.58 -10.12 -14.29
CA VAL A 2 3.63 -8.94 -13.48
C VAL A 2 5.03 -8.44 -13.26
N CYS A 3 5.92 -9.36 -13.09
CA CYS A 3 7.29 -9.03 -12.81
C CYS A 3 7.96 -8.27 -13.93
N ALA A 4 7.25 -8.10 -15.02
CA ALA A 4 7.83 -7.43 -16.16
C ALA A 4 7.98 -5.93 -15.97
N SER A 5 7.32 -5.32 -14.98
CA SER A 5 7.39 -3.87 -14.82
C SER A 5 8.32 -3.46 -13.70
N PRO A 6 9.50 -2.91 -14.02
CA PRO A 6 10.41 -2.40 -12.98
C PRO A 6 9.80 -1.24 -12.19
N SER A 7 8.96 -0.41 -12.83
CA SER A 7 8.27 0.67 -12.16
C SER A 7 7.36 0.18 -11.07
N LEU A 8 6.58 -0.86 -11.36
CA LEU A 8 5.67 -1.42 -10.38
C LEU A 8 6.41 -2.11 -9.26
N ALA A 9 7.51 -2.78 -9.57
CA ALA A 9 8.34 -3.40 -8.55
C ALA A 9 8.92 -2.36 -7.60
N ALA A 10 9.35 -1.22 -8.14
CA ALA A 10 9.87 -0.13 -7.32
C ALA A 10 8.78 0.47 -6.43
N LYS A 11 7.57 0.63 -6.98
CA LYS A 11 6.44 1.13 -6.21
C LYS A 11 6.07 0.18 -5.08
N ASP A 12 6.10 -1.11 -5.36
CA ASP A 12 5.80 -2.12 -4.36
C ASP A 12 6.80 -2.06 -3.20
N ARG A 13 8.08 -1.96 -3.52
CA ARG A 13 9.11 -1.85 -2.49
C ARG A 13 8.95 -0.58 -1.67
N GLN A 14 8.64 0.54 -2.33
CA GLN A 14 8.42 1.81 -1.64
C GLN A 14 7.23 1.71 -0.70
N MET A 15 6.13 1.16 -1.19
CA MET A 15 4.92 0.99 -0.39
C MET A 15 5.17 0.08 0.81
N SER A 16 5.87 -1.03 0.59
CA SER A 16 6.17 -1.97 1.66
C SER A 16 7.04 -1.34 2.74
N SER A 17 8.05 -0.57 2.32
CA SER A 17 8.94 0.12 3.24
C SER A 17 8.15 1.10 4.12
N ILE A 18 7.27 1.87 3.50
CA ILE A 18 6.44 2.84 4.22
C ILE A 18 5.49 2.11 5.18
N PHE A 19 4.90 1.01 4.73
CA PHE A 19 3.98 0.22 5.55
C PHE A 19 4.69 -0.33 6.79
N TYR A 20 5.86 -0.94 6.61
CA TYR A 20 6.58 -1.52 7.74
C TYR A 20 7.07 -0.45 8.71
N ALA A 21 7.49 0.71 8.19
CA ALA A 21 7.88 1.82 9.06
C ALA A 21 6.68 2.31 9.88
N ALA A 22 5.52 2.42 9.24
CA ALA A 22 4.30 2.83 9.92
C ALA A 22 3.91 1.82 11.00
N MET A 23 3.99 0.53 10.68
CA MET A 23 3.67 -0.53 11.63
C MET A 23 4.59 -0.50 12.84
N ALA A 24 5.87 -0.20 12.63
CA ALA A 24 6.85 -0.20 13.70
C ALA A 24 6.57 0.88 14.75
N SER A 25 6.00 2.01 14.34
CA SER A 25 5.73 3.11 15.25
C SER A 25 4.25 3.22 15.65
N ALA A 26 3.40 2.33 15.15
CA ALA A 26 1.97 2.41 15.39
C ALA A 26 1.57 1.72 16.68
N ASP A 27 0.52 2.23 17.33
CA ASP A 27 -0.10 1.54 18.45
C ASP A 27 -0.97 0.38 17.93
N PRO A 28 -1.50 -0.49 18.82
CA PRO A 28 -2.27 -1.66 18.38
C PRO A 28 -3.50 -1.31 17.54
N GLY A 29 -4.19 -0.23 17.86
CA GLY A 29 -5.36 0.19 17.09
C GLY A 29 -4.99 0.62 15.69
N THR A 30 -3.92 1.41 15.57
CA THR A 30 -3.43 1.86 14.27
C THR A 30 -2.90 0.69 13.46
N ARG A 31 -2.23 -0.27 14.11
CA ARG A 31 -1.76 -1.49 13.42
C ARG A 31 -2.92 -2.28 12.82
N SER A 32 -4.01 -2.43 13.57
CA SER A 32 -5.20 -3.11 13.07
C SER A 32 -5.77 -2.40 11.86
N HIS A 33 -5.83 -1.07 11.93
CA HIS A 33 -6.32 -0.27 10.81
C HIS A 33 -5.44 -0.45 9.58
N LEU A 34 -4.13 -0.41 9.77
CA LEU A 34 -3.18 -0.59 8.66
C LEU A 34 -3.36 -1.96 8.00
N ARG A 35 -3.53 -3.02 8.81
CA ARG A 35 -3.72 -4.37 8.26
C ARG A 35 -5.02 -4.49 7.49
N ARG A 36 -6.11 -3.95 8.02
CA ARG A 36 -7.40 -4.00 7.32
C ARG A 36 -7.36 -3.22 6.02
N SER A 37 -6.71 -2.05 6.04
CA SER A 37 -6.60 -1.27 4.82
C SER A 37 -5.71 -1.96 3.80
N ARG A 38 -4.71 -2.72 4.26
CA ARG A 38 -3.88 -3.52 3.36
C ARG A 38 -4.70 -4.59 2.65
N ASP A 39 -5.58 -5.28 3.40
CA ASP A 39 -6.40 -6.32 2.80
C ASP A 39 -7.34 -5.72 1.75
N ALA A 40 -7.92 -4.57 2.03
CA ALA A 40 -8.76 -3.87 1.07
C ALA A 40 -7.96 -3.45 -0.18
N PHE A 41 -6.72 -2.99 0.01
CA PHE A 41 -5.85 -2.63 -1.10
C PHE A 41 -5.53 -3.83 -1.98
N LEU A 42 -5.22 -4.97 -1.37
CA LEU A 42 -4.88 -6.17 -2.14
C LEU A 42 -6.07 -6.63 -2.99
N ALA A 43 -7.27 -6.59 -2.43
CA ALA A 43 -8.47 -6.93 -3.18
C ALA A 43 -8.69 -5.95 -4.35
N LYS A 44 -8.47 -4.67 -4.10
CA LYS A 44 -8.61 -3.66 -5.14
C LYS A 44 -7.56 -3.85 -6.23
N ARG A 45 -6.33 -4.14 -5.85
CA ARG A 45 -5.25 -4.36 -6.81
C ARG A 45 -5.55 -5.54 -7.74
N GLU A 46 -6.15 -6.60 -7.18
CA GLU A 46 -6.47 -7.78 -7.97
C GLU A 46 -7.56 -7.53 -9.00
N ARG A 47 -8.33 -6.48 -8.81
CA ARG A 47 -9.36 -6.11 -9.79
C ARG A 47 -8.83 -5.23 -10.90
N CYS A 48 -7.59 -4.77 -10.77
CA CYS A 48 -7.02 -3.89 -11.78
C CYS A 48 -6.76 -4.66 -13.07
N GLY A 49 -7.19 -4.09 -14.19
CA GLY A 49 -6.99 -4.69 -15.48
C GLY A 49 -5.87 -4.07 -16.30
N SER A 50 -5.13 -3.12 -15.72
CA SER A 50 -4.07 -2.45 -16.46
C SER A 50 -2.96 -2.01 -15.52
N GLU A 51 -1.80 -1.73 -16.09
CA GLU A 51 -0.67 -1.23 -15.34
C GLU A 51 -0.97 0.16 -14.75
N ALA A 52 -1.67 0.99 -15.51
CA ALA A 52 -2.05 2.32 -15.03
C ALA A 52 -2.94 2.22 -13.80
N CYS A 53 -3.86 1.27 -13.79
CA CYS A 53 -4.72 1.04 -12.64
C CYS A 53 -3.90 0.62 -11.42
N VAL A 54 -2.96 -0.29 -11.61
CA VAL A 54 -2.12 -0.77 -10.52
C VAL A 54 -1.24 0.35 -9.98
N THR A 55 -0.67 1.17 -10.86
CA THR A 55 0.15 2.31 -10.45
C THR A 55 -0.66 3.29 -9.60
N ALA A 56 -1.88 3.60 -10.04
CA ALA A 56 -2.76 4.49 -9.29
C ALA A 56 -3.11 3.90 -7.93
N ALA A 57 -3.32 2.59 -7.87
CA ALA A 57 -3.62 1.91 -6.62
C ALA A 57 -2.45 2.02 -5.64
N TYR A 58 -1.22 1.84 -6.12
CA TYR A 58 -0.04 1.99 -5.26
C TYR A 58 0.11 3.42 -4.75
N ASN A 59 -0.09 4.40 -5.61
CA ASN A 59 0.02 5.80 -5.20
C ASN A 59 -1.01 6.16 -4.13
N SER A 60 -2.24 5.71 -4.32
CA SER A 60 -3.30 5.90 -3.33
C SER A 60 -2.97 5.20 -2.03
N ARG A 61 -2.41 4.01 -2.11
CA ARG A 61 -2.07 3.23 -0.93
C ARG A 61 -0.97 3.91 -0.11
N ILE A 62 0.04 4.45 -0.78
CA ILE A 62 1.12 5.15 -0.10
C ILE A 62 0.58 6.35 0.67
N ALA A 63 -0.31 7.13 0.02
CA ALA A 63 -0.93 8.27 0.69
C ALA A 63 -1.80 7.82 1.86
N GLU A 64 -2.51 6.72 1.71
CA GLU A 64 -3.35 6.16 2.76
C GLU A 64 -2.54 5.76 3.98
N ILE A 65 -1.43 5.05 3.77
CA ILE A 65 -0.58 4.61 4.87
C ILE A 65 -0.05 5.82 5.64
N ARG A 66 0.39 6.84 4.92
CA ARG A 66 0.89 8.06 5.56
C ARG A 66 -0.18 8.76 6.37
N SER A 67 -1.39 8.82 5.85
CA SER A 67 -2.50 9.43 6.54
C SER A 67 -2.85 8.67 7.83
N ILE A 68 -2.89 7.35 7.76
CA ILE A 68 -3.18 6.52 8.92
C ILE A 68 -2.07 6.67 9.96
N ALA A 69 -0.82 6.67 9.53
CA ALA A 69 0.33 6.77 10.43
C ALA A 69 0.37 8.13 11.14
N ASP A 70 -0.13 9.17 10.48
CA ASP A 70 -0.21 10.50 11.09
C ASP A 70 -1.30 10.59 12.16
N GLY A 71 -2.15 9.59 12.25
CA GLY A 71 -3.23 9.59 13.24
C GLY A 71 -4.37 10.52 12.91
N ARG A 72 -4.60 10.81 11.65
CA ARG A 72 -5.62 11.77 11.22
C ARG A 72 -6.73 11.18 10.38
#